data_a7c89b96b116a762cd89ae8814b50785
#
_entry.id   a7c89b96b116a762cd89ae8814b50785
#
_cell.length_a   1.000
_cell.length_b   1.000
_cell.length_c   1.000
_cell.angle_alpha   90.00
_cell.angle_beta   90.00
_cell.angle_gamma   90.00
#
_symmetry.space_group_name_H-M   'P 1'
#
loop_
_entity.id
_entity.type
_entity.pdbx_description
1 polymer ?
#
loop_
_entity_poly.entity_id
_entity_poly.type
_entity_poly.pdbx_seq_one_letter_code
_entity_poly.pdbx_strand_id
1 'polypeptide(L)'
;MILTELFFLVVYLSLVGGLFGVVSLLLSRVLKRALPLWFSLCGLALYGIPVLSPQVRLFSPQPEQRLPAFHMAALVWAMGCLLFLAYRVTRLLLAGKSLRRRPPCQNQRLLDLTAQCAQSLGRKRTPPLLETPLDAPISVAGALRPVLLVDTATLSQLTDAQLQAVLTHELTHIRRHHLLLQRVYDVACAVHWFNPLAWLCREDFALHCEADCDAHALRSLTGSVTIGEYARAILRLLELSACREAKAAQGLGALTFLRTKRRLGRILAKPAPWKERLLAAGLAVLLVLALAFSAEFSRQHFYPYPAYSVGTESGAQ
;
A
#
# COMPACT_ATOMS: atom_id res chain seq x y z
N MET A 1 8.83 31.47 1.36
CA MET A 1 9.44 30.95 2.60
C MET A 1 8.83 29.62 3.03
N ILE A 2 7.56 29.55 3.39
CA ILE A 2 6.87 28.29 3.84
C ILE A 2 7.00 27.15 2.83
N LEU A 3 6.81 27.40 1.53
CA LEU A 3 6.88 26.38 0.49
C LEU A 3 8.27 25.70 0.41
N THR A 4 9.32 26.50 0.56
CA THR A 4 10.71 25.99 0.52
C THR A 4 11.02 25.14 1.76
N GLU A 5 10.53 25.52 2.93
CA GLU A 5 10.64 24.74 4.16
C GLU A 5 9.93 23.39 4.01
N LEU A 6 8.70 23.44 3.47
CA LEU A 6 7.90 22.23 3.22
C LEU A 6 8.61 21.30 2.21
N PHE A 7 9.22 21.85 1.17
CA PHE A 7 10.00 21.08 0.20
C PHE A 7 11.18 20.37 0.86
N PHE A 8 11.98 21.05 1.70
CA PHE A 8 13.08 20.42 2.42
C PHE A 8 12.61 19.34 3.39
N LEU A 9 11.47 19.57 4.08
CA LEU A 9 10.85 18.53 4.91
C LEU A 9 10.53 17.28 4.08
N VAL A 10 9.91 17.45 2.92
CA VAL A 10 9.54 16.33 2.06
C VAL A 10 10.79 15.61 1.52
N VAL A 11 11.86 16.34 1.16
CA VAL A 11 13.14 15.72 0.76
C VAL A 11 13.70 14.87 1.90
N TYR A 12 13.71 15.38 3.12
CA TYR A 12 14.15 14.63 4.30
C TYR A 12 13.30 13.37 4.52
N LEU A 13 11.98 13.49 4.55
CA LEU A 13 11.07 12.34 4.70
C LEU A 13 11.24 11.33 3.56
N SER A 14 11.54 11.81 2.37
CA SER A 14 11.83 10.98 1.20
C SER A 14 13.09 10.13 1.38
N LEU A 15 14.14 10.69 1.97
CA LEU A 15 15.38 9.97 2.26
C LEU A 15 15.15 8.91 3.34
N VAL A 16 14.52 9.29 4.45
CA VAL A 16 14.24 8.38 5.58
C VAL A 16 13.32 7.24 5.16
N GLY A 17 12.18 7.56 4.54
CA GLY A 17 11.24 6.56 4.06
C GLY A 17 11.82 5.69 2.94
N GLY A 18 12.63 6.28 2.06
CA GLY A 18 13.33 5.55 0.99
C GLY A 18 14.36 4.56 1.54
N LEU A 19 15.17 4.96 2.52
CA LEU A 19 16.16 4.07 3.15
C LEU A 19 15.46 2.88 3.85
N PHE A 20 14.41 3.15 4.61
CA PHE A 20 13.59 2.09 5.21
C PHE A 20 13.00 1.16 4.14
N GLY A 21 12.52 1.73 3.04
CA GLY A 21 11.98 0.97 1.91
C GLY A 21 13.02 0.04 1.28
N VAL A 22 14.24 0.51 1.06
CA VAL A 22 15.34 -0.32 0.54
C VAL A 22 15.63 -1.48 1.49
N VAL A 23 15.72 -1.22 2.80
CA VAL A 23 15.95 -2.28 3.79
C VAL A 23 14.78 -3.28 3.80
N SER A 24 13.54 -2.81 3.73
CA SER A 24 12.35 -3.66 3.63
C SER A 24 12.40 -4.56 2.40
N LEU A 25 12.73 -4.00 1.23
CA LEU A 25 12.86 -4.75 -0.03
C LEU A 25 13.99 -5.78 0.03
N LEU A 26 15.13 -5.42 0.59
CA LEU A 26 16.27 -6.34 0.75
C LEU A 26 15.91 -7.47 1.72
N LEU A 27 15.31 -7.14 2.85
CA LEU A 27 14.90 -8.11 3.86
C LEU A 27 13.86 -9.10 3.32
N SER A 28 12.87 -8.63 2.57
CA SER A 28 11.87 -9.48 1.93
C SER A 28 12.49 -10.43 0.89
N ARG A 29 13.54 -9.99 0.18
CA ARG A 29 14.29 -10.83 -0.78
C ARG A 29 15.15 -11.87 -0.08
N VAL A 30 15.89 -11.47 0.97
CA VAL A 30 16.77 -12.39 1.73
C VAL A 30 15.95 -13.45 2.43
N LEU A 31 14.87 -13.07 3.11
CA LEU A 31 13.98 -14.00 3.79
C LEU A 31 13.12 -14.83 2.83
N LYS A 32 13.09 -14.47 1.54
CA LYS A 32 12.22 -15.09 0.49
C LYS A 32 10.74 -15.16 0.90
N ARG A 33 10.27 -14.26 1.76
CA ARG A 33 8.93 -14.24 2.37
C ARG A 33 8.37 -12.84 2.40
N ALA A 34 7.03 -12.74 2.44
CA ALA A 34 6.38 -11.48 2.70
C ALA A 34 6.61 -11.06 4.16
N LEU A 35 7.06 -9.84 4.36
CA LEU A 35 7.09 -9.23 5.68
C LEU A 35 5.66 -8.99 6.17
N PRO A 36 5.43 -8.94 7.49
CA PRO A 36 4.13 -8.59 8.02
C PRO A 36 3.66 -7.22 7.50
N LEU A 37 2.36 -7.07 7.24
CA LEU A 37 1.79 -5.84 6.69
C LEU A 37 2.12 -4.60 7.53
N TRP A 38 2.17 -4.74 8.88
CA TRP A 38 2.52 -3.64 9.79
C TRP A 38 3.92 -3.07 9.51
N PHE A 39 4.87 -3.88 9.04
CA PHE A 39 6.21 -3.42 8.69
C PHE A 39 6.17 -2.46 7.49
N SER A 40 5.41 -2.79 6.46
CA SER A 40 5.19 -1.90 5.32
C SER A 40 4.42 -0.63 5.69
N LEU A 41 3.53 -0.71 6.69
CA LEU A 41 2.83 0.47 7.23
C LEU A 41 3.77 1.39 8.01
N CYS A 42 4.76 0.85 8.73
CA CYS A 42 5.83 1.65 9.32
C CYS A 42 6.60 2.43 8.24
N GLY A 43 6.93 1.77 7.12
CA GLY A 43 7.55 2.44 5.97
C GLY A 43 6.70 3.58 5.42
N LEU A 44 5.40 3.36 5.28
CA LEU A 44 4.46 4.41 4.85
C LEU A 44 4.41 5.58 5.85
N ALA A 45 4.39 5.29 7.15
CA ALA A 45 4.38 6.32 8.20
C ALA A 45 5.63 7.21 8.13
N LEU A 46 6.80 6.65 7.78
CA LEU A 46 8.04 7.41 7.64
C LEU A 46 8.05 8.40 6.47
N TYR A 47 7.18 8.22 5.47
CA TYR A 47 6.97 9.22 4.42
C TYR A 47 6.07 10.38 4.86
N GLY A 48 5.30 10.25 5.94
CA GLY A 48 4.35 11.28 6.38
C GLY A 48 4.65 11.89 7.74
N ILE A 49 5.36 11.16 8.60
CA ILE A 49 5.59 11.56 9.99
C ILE A 49 7.08 11.82 10.20
N PRO A 50 7.47 13.04 10.57
CA PRO A 50 8.84 13.32 10.99
C PRO A 50 9.08 12.63 12.34
N VAL A 51 9.56 11.39 12.33
CA VAL A 51 9.84 10.60 13.53
C VAL A 51 10.95 11.22 14.37
N LEU A 52 11.75 12.06 13.76
CA LEU A 52 12.96 12.63 14.34
C LEU A 52 12.76 14.14 14.48
N SER A 53 12.38 14.56 15.67
CA SER A 53 12.30 15.93 16.16
C SER A 53 11.72 17.00 15.19
N PRO A 54 10.91 17.93 15.65
CA PRO A 54 10.26 18.94 14.81
C PRO A 54 11.25 19.94 14.15
N GLN A 55 12.57 19.71 14.27
CA GLN A 55 13.57 20.61 13.74
C GLN A 55 13.98 20.23 12.31
N VAL A 56 13.04 20.42 11.41
CA VAL A 56 13.22 20.36 9.96
C VAL A 56 14.34 21.26 9.44
N ARG A 57 14.87 22.14 10.29
CA ARG A 57 16.01 23.03 10.00
C ARG A 57 17.31 22.30 9.69
N LEU A 58 17.42 20.99 9.95
CA LEU A 58 18.61 20.18 9.64
C LEU A 58 19.02 20.23 8.16
N PHE A 59 18.07 20.38 7.24
CA PHE A 59 18.36 20.43 5.80
C PHE A 59 17.97 21.74 5.13
N SER A 60 17.33 22.66 5.88
CA SER A 60 16.98 23.96 5.34
C SER A 60 18.19 24.91 5.47
N PRO A 61 18.75 25.41 4.37
CA PRO A 61 19.76 26.44 4.44
C PRO A 61 19.24 27.63 5.23
N GLN A 62 20.13 28.32 5.96
CA GLN A 62 19.78 29.55 6.63
C GLN A 62 19.09 30.51 5.62
N PRO A 63 18.10 31.31 6.05
CA PRO A 63 17.35 32.19 5.14
C PRO A 63 18.24 33.04 4.24
N GLU A 64 19.39 33.47 4.76
CA GLU A 64 20.38 34.29 4.08
C GLU A 64 21.19 33.52 3.01
N GLN A 65 21.22 32.19 3.08
CA GLN A 65 21.96 31.32 2.15
C GLN A 65 21.06 30.68 1.08
N ARG A 66 19.75 31.03 1.05
CA ARG A 66 18.81 30.42 0.11
C ARG A 66 18.99 30.97 -1.29
N LEU A 67 19.59 30.15 -2.14
CA LEU A 67 19.70 30.44 -3.56
C LEU A 67 18.32 30.49 -4.23
N PRO A 68 18.12 31.36 -5.22
CA PRO A 68 16.87 31.38 -6.04
C PRO A 68 16.49 29.99 -6.59
N ALA A 69 17.48 29.15 -6.87
CA ALA A 69 17.28 27.78 -7.33
C ALA A 69 16.44 26.91 -6.37
N PHE A 70 16.52 27.12 -5.06
CA PHE A 70 15.71 26.36 -4.09
C PHE A 70 14.23 26.73 -4.15
N HIS A 71 13.91 28.01 -4.43
CA HIS A 71 12.54 28.45 -4.63
C HIS A 71 11.96 27.86 -5.91
N MET A 72 12.75 27.82 -6.98
CA MET A 72 12.35 27.19 -8.24
C MET A 72 12.14 25.67 -8.06
N ALA A 73 13.01 24.98 -7.36
CA ALA A 73 12.87 23.56 -7.05
C ALA A 73 11.58 23.27 -6.25
N ALA A 74 11.27 24.10 -5.25
CA ALA A 74 10.06 23.98 -4.46
C ALA A 74 8.78 24.23 -5.29
N LEU A 75 8.81 25.18 -6.25
CA LEU A 75 7.71 25.43 -7.17
C LEU A 75 7.52 24.23 -8.13
N VAL A 76 8.58 23.69 -8.70
CA VAL A 76 8.52 22.51 -9.57
C VAL A 76 7.97 21.32 -8.80
N TRP A 77 8.43 21.11 -7.55
CA TRP A 77 7.89 20.07 -6.69
C TRP A 77 6.40 20.24 -6.44
N ALA A 78 5.96 21.44 -6.05
CA ALA A 78 4.55 21.73 -5.77
C ALA A 78 3.66 21.52 -7.02
N MET A 79 4.14 21.95 -8.19
CA MET A 79 3.46 21.72 -9.46
C MET A 79 3.32 20.21 -9.74
N GLY A 80 4.38 19.43 -9.57
CA GLY A 80 4.34 17.97 -9.71
C GLY A 80 3.32 17.34 -8.75
N CYS A 81 3.30 17.72 -7.48
CA CYS A 81 2.30 17.26 -6.51
C CYS A 81 0.87 17.55 -6.97
N LEU A 82 0.59 18.79 -7.42
CA LEU A 82 -0.72 19.19 -7.91
C LEU A 82 -1.15 18.36 -9.13
N LEU A 83 -0.26 18.16 -10.09
CA LEU A 83 -0.55 17.38 -11.29
C LEU A 83 -0.85 15.91 -10.95
N PHE A 84 -0.03 15.28 -10.10
CA PHE A 84 -0.28 13.91 -9.68
C PHE A 84 -1.56 13.77 -8.87
N LEU A 85 -1.84 14.66 -7.94
CA LEU A 85 -3.08 14.66 -7.16
C LEU A 85 -4.29 14.88 -8.06
N ALA A 86 -4.24 15.84 -8.96
CA ALA A 86 -5.32 16.12 -9.94
C ALA A 86 -5.57 14.87 -10.80
N TYR A 87 -4.53 14.24 -11.32
CA TYR A 87 -4.64 12.98 -12.06
C TYR A 87 -5.33 11.89 -11.23
N ARG A 88 -4.91 11.69 -9.95
CA ARG A 88 -5.49 10.69 -9.06
C ARG A 88 -6.96 10.98 -8.74
N VAL A 89 -7.29 12.23 -8.44
CA VAL A 89 -8.68 12.65 -8.18
C VAL A 89 -9.55 12.42 -9.41
N THR A 90 -9.07 12.83 -10.59
CA THR A 90 -9.81 12.61 -11.85
C THR A 90 -10.08 11.12 -12.09
N ARG A 91 -9.06 10.26 -11.91
CA ARG A 91 -9.22 8.81 -12.02
C ARG A 91 -10.25 8.25 -11.03
N LEU A 92 -10.24 8.73 -9.78
CA LEU A 92 -11.23 8.32 -8.76
C LEU A 92 -12.65 8.77 -9.11
N LEU A 93 -12.82 10.01 -9.61
CA LEU A 93 -14.13 10.52 -10.03
C LEU A 93 -14.67 9.76 -11.23
N LEU A 94 -13.83 9.47 -12.23
CA LEU A 94 -14.22 8.68 -13.40
C LEU A 94 -14.59 7.24 -13.01
N ALA A 95 -13.79 6.60 -12.14
CA ALA A 95 -14.10 5.28 -11.61
C ALA A 95 -15.42 5.29 -10.82
N GLY A 96 -15.65 6.30 -9.97
CA GLY A 96 -16.90 6.45 -9.23
C GLY A 96 -18.11 6.63 -10.14
N LYS A 97 -18.01 7.41 -11.23
CA LYS A 97 -19.06 7.54 -12.24
C LYS A 97 -19.33 6.20 -12.97
N SER A 98 -18.27 5.48 -13.31
CA SER A 98 -18.40 4.16 -13.93
C SER A 98 -19.11 3.17 -13.01
N LEU A 99 -18.74 3.10 -11.72
CA LEU A 99 -19.36 2.22 -10.74
C LEU A 99 -20.86 2.46 -10.57
N ARG A 100 -21.31 3.72 -10.56
CA ARG A 100 -22.72 4.10 -10.40
C ARG A 100 -23.59 3.64 -11.58
N ARG A 101 -23.02 3.38 -12.75
CA ARG A 101 -23.72 2.97 -13.96
C ARG A 101 -23.80 1.45 -14.10
N ARG A 102 -23.14 0.69 -13.22
CA ARG A 102 -23.12 -0.76 -13.29
C ARG A 102 -24.40 -1.35 -12.71
N PRO A 103 -25.03 -2.34 -13.37
CA PRO A 103 -26.18 -3.00 -12.83
C PRO A 103 -25.81 -3.86 -11.62
N PRO A 104 -26.74 -4.03 -10.66
CA PRO A 104 -26.53 -4.96 -9.56
C PRO A 104 -26.51 -6.41 -10.09
N CYS A 105 -25.69 -7.25 -9.46
CA CYS A 105 -25.66 -8.68 -9.74
C CYS A 105 -26.98 -9.32 -9.32
N GLN A 106 -27.57 -10.12 -10.22
CA GLN A 106 -28.84 -10.83 -9.97
C GLN A 106 -28.64 -12.34 -9.71
N ASN A 107 -27.40 -12.83 -9.77
CA ASN A 107 -27.12 -14.25 -9.54
C ASN A 107 -27.23 -14.59 -8.06
N GLN A 108 -28.33 -15.29 -7.70
CA GLN A 108 -28.66 -15.65 -6.32
C GLN A 108 -27.57 -16.49 -5.66
N ARG A 109 -26.99 -17.45 -6.39
CA ARG A 109 -25.88 -18.27 -5.90
C ARG A 109 -24.68 -17.40 -5.43
N LEU A 110 -24.28 -16.38 -6.20
CA LEU A 110 -23.20 -15.47 -5.83
C LEU A 110 -23.57 -14.59 -4.64
N LEU A 111 -24.81 -14.11 -4.57
CA LEU A 111 -25.32 -13.31 -3.46
C LEU A 111 -25.29 -14.10 -2.15
N ASP A 112 -25.81 -15.33 -2.16
CA ASP A 112 -25.88 -16.20 -0.99
C ASP A 112 -24.49 -16.60 -0.49
N LEU A 113 -23.59 -17.03 -1.38
CA LEU A 113 -22.22 -17.37 -1.04
C LEU A 113 -21.45 -16.15 -0.51
N THR A 114 -21.65 -14.96 -1.09
CA THR A 114 -21.03 -13.74 -0.60
C THR A 114 -21.53 -13.38 0.80
N ALA A 115 -22.81 -13.53 1.07
CA ALA A 115 -23.39 -13.29 2.40
C ALA A 115 -22.81 -14.26 3.44
N GLN A 116 -22.74 -15.57 3.12
CA GLN A 116 -22.12 -16.59 3.98
C GLN A 116 -20.64 -16.27 4.28
N CYS A 117 -19.84 -15.95 3.25
CA CYS A 117 -18.44 -15.58 3.41
C CYS A 117 -18.29 -14.28 4.23
N ALA A 118 -19.16 -13.29 4.04
CA ALA A 118 -19.14 -12.06 4.83
C ALA A 118 -19.45 -12.34 6.31
N GLN A 119 -20.41 -13.20 6.59
CA GLN A 119 -20.76 -13.62 7.94
C GLN A 119 -19.62 -14.39 8.62
N SER A 120 -18.99 -15.33 7.92
CA SER A 120 -17.83 -16.09 8.45
C SER A 120 -16.64 -15.19 8.79
N LEU A 121 -16.48 -14.07 8.06
CA LEU A 121 -15.50 -13.03 8.34
C LEU A 121 -15.94 -12.05 9.44
N GLY A 122 -17.10 -12.25 10.08
CA GLY A 122 -17.64 -11.38 11.13
C GLY A 122 -18.12 -10.01 10.63
N ARG A 123 -18.48 -9.88 9.35
CA ARG A 123 -19.01 -8.63 8.79
C ARG A 123 -20.52 -8.54 9.01
N LYS A 124 -20.99 -7.42 9.55
CA LYS A 124 -22.43 -7.16 9.76
C LYS A 124 -23.19 -6.84 8.46
N ARG A 125 -22.49 -6.39 7.42
CA ARG A 125 -23.09 -5.99 6.14
C ARG A 125 -22.34 -6.61 4.98
N THR A 126 -23.06 -7.22 4.06
CA THR A 126 -22.54 -7.69 2.77
C THR A 126 -22.32 -6.50 1.85
N PRO A 127 -21.16 -6.39 1.18
CA PRO A 127 -20.96 -5.33 0.18
C PRO A 127 -21.86 -5.59 -1.04
N PRO A 128 -22.34 -4.54 -1.73
CA PRO A 128 -23.08 -4.71 -2.95
C PRO A 128 -22.24 -5.35 -4.05
N LEU A 129 -22.84 -6.24 -4.83
CA LEU A 129 -22.24 -6.87 -6.00
C LEU A 129 -22.75 -6.16 -7.25
N LEU A 130 -21.81 -5.70 -8.09
CA LEU A 130 -22.13 -5.05 -9.37
C LEU A 130 -21.60 -5.90 -10.52
N GLU A 131 -22.47 -6.12 -11.49
CA GLU A 131 -22.13 -6.90 -12.69
C GLU A 131 -21.24 -6.06 -13.64
N THR A 132 -20.16 -6.67 -14.11
CA THR A 132 -19.28 -6.00 -15.04
C THR A 132 -18.40 -6.99 -15.81
N PRO A 133 -18.29 -6.88 -17.12
CA PRO A 133 -17.29 -7.58 -17.90
C PRO A 133 -15.92 -6.95 -17.61
N LEU A 134 -15.17 -7.52 -16.70
CA LEU A 134 -13.83 -7.05 -16.31
C LEU A 134 -12.74 -7.94 -16.88
N ASP A 135 -11.52 -7.39 -16.96
CA ASP A 135 -10.32 -8.16 -17.23
C ASP A 135 -10.06 -9.18 -16.11
N ALA A 136 -10.39 -8.83 -14.86
CA ALA A 136 -10.41 -9.76 -13.73
C ALA A 136 -11.86 -10.24 -13.45
N PRO A 137 -12.10 -11.56 -13.28
CA PRO A 137 -13.45 -12.10 -13.03
C PRO A 137 -14.13 -11.56 -11.77
N ILE A 138 -13.34 -11.13 -10.80
CA ILE A 138 -13.82 -10.51 -9.56
C ILE A 138 -12.77 -9.48 -9.08
N SER A 139 -13.23 -8.39 -8.50
CA SER A 139 -12.36 -7.39 -7.85
C SER A 139 -13.13 -6.51 -6.87
N VAL A 140 -12.43 -5.91 -5.92
CA VAL A 140 -13.01 -4.92 -5.02
C VAL A 140 -12.76 -3.51 -5.57
N ALA A 141 -13.80 -2.68 -5.55
CA ALA A 141 -13.70 -1.26 -5.90
C ALA A 141 -14.28 -0.37 -4.79
N GLY A 142 -13.82 0.89 -4.73
CA GLY A 142 -14.28 1.85 -3.72
C GLY A 142 -13.58 1.71 -2.37
N ALA A 143 -12.83 2.76 -1.99
CA ALA A 143 -12.06 2.73 -0.74
C ALA A 143 -12.93 2.98 0.51
N LEU A 144 -13.89 3.91 0.43
CA LEU A 144 -14.78 4.29 1.55
C LEU A 144 -16.10 3.51 1.54
N ARG A 145 -16.62 3.23 0.35
CA ARG A 145 -17.83 2.44 0.14
C ARG A 145 -17.51 1.28 -0.80
N PRO A 146 -16.92 0.20 -0.26
CA PRO A 146 -16.45 -0.91 -1.08
C PRO A 146 -17.62 -1.68 -1.71
N VAL A 147 -17.44 -2.02 -2.98
CA VAL A 147 -18.33 -2.85 -3.77
C VAL A 147 -17.53 -3.99 -4.39
N LEU A 148 -18.16 -5.14 -4.61
CA LEU A 148 -17.58 -6.24 -5.37
C LEU A 148 -18.03 -6.10 -6.84
N LEU A 149 -17.05 -6.05 -7.73
CA LEU A 149 -17.27 -6.14 -9.17
C LEU A 149 -17.15 -7.59 -9.57
N VAL A 150 -18.15 -8.13 -10.22
CA VAL A 150 -18.23 -9.55 -10.57
C VAL A 150 -18.55 -9.73 -12.04
N ASP A 151 -17.95 -10.73 -12.66
CA ASP A 151 -18.35 -11.25 -13.96
C ASP A 151 -19.03 -12.61 -13.77
N THR A 152 -20.33 -12.58 -13.69
CA THR A 152 -21.15 -13.77 -13.42
C THR A 152 -20.90 -14.88 -14.43
N ALA A 153 -20.69 -14.57 -15.71
CA ALA A 153 -20.43 -15.56 -16.75
C ALA A 153 -19.15 -16.36 -16.49
N THR A 154 -18.10 -15.68 -16.04
CA THR A 154 -16.83 -16.34 -15.70
C THR A 154 -16.90 -17.07 -14.35
N LEU A 155 -17.50 -16.43 -13.34
CA LEU A 155 -17.59 -17.00 -11.99
C LEU A 155 -18.53 -18.23 -11.94
N SER A 156 -19.52 -18.35 -12.83
CA SER A 156 -20.38 -19.54 -12.92
C SER A 156 -19.62 -20.83 -13.27
N GLN A 157 -18.41 -20.72 -13.82
CA GLN A 157 -17.53 -21.86 -14.15
C GLN A 157 -16.74 -22.40 -12.94
N LEU A 158 -16.83 -21.72 -11.78
CA LEU A 158 -16.19 -22.14 -10.55
C LEU A 158 -17.11 -22.99 -9.69
N THR A 159 -16.54 -23.97 -8.98
CA THR A 159 -17.25 -24.71 -7.94
C THR A 159 -17.54 -23.83 -6.72
N ASP A 160 -18.45 -24.25 -5.84
CA ASP A 160 -18.77 -23.47 -4.63
C ASP A 160 -17.55 -23.30 -3.72
N ALA A 161 -16.71 -24.33 -3.56
CA ALA A 161 -15.47 -24.25 -2.80
C ALA A 161 -14.48 -23.23 -3.40
N GLN A 162 -14.38 -23.20 -4.73
CA GLN A 162 -13.54 -22.22 -5.43
C GLN A 162 -14.09 -20.80 -5.28
N LEU A 163 -15.42 -20.63 -5.41
CA LEU A 163 -16.10 -19.35 -5.20
C LEU A 163 -15.92 -18.86 -3.76
N GLN A 164 -16.11 -19.72 -2.76
CA GLN A 164 -15.87 -19.38 -1.35
C GLN A 164 -14.44 -18.92 -1.12
N ALA A 165 -13.46 -19.61 -1.69
CA ALA A 165 -12.05 -19.23 -1.58
C ALA A 165 -11.80 -17.81 -2.11
N VAL A 166 -12.30 -17.52 -3.30
CA VAL A 166 -12.12 -16.23 -3.98
C VAL A 166 -12.90 -15.11 -3.30
N LEU A 167 -14.17 -15.35 -2.96
CA LEU A 167 -15.03 -14.37 -2.27
C LEU A 167 -14.44 -14.03 -0.89
N THR A 168 -13.97 -15.01 -0.14
CA THR A 168 -13.33 -14.79 1.18
C THR A 168 -12.07 -13.96 1.04
N HIS A 169 -11.26 -14.17 -0.01
CA HIS A 169 -10.10 -13.36 -0.32
C HIS A 169 -10.48 -11.89 -0.57
N GLU A 170 -11.43 -11.64 -1.48
CA GLU A 170 -11.88 -10.29 -1.83
C GLU A 170 -12.55 -9.57 -0.65
N LEU A 171 -13.37 -10.28 0.12
CA LEU A 171 -13.98 -9.74 1.34
C LEU A 171 -12.93 -9.40 2.42
N THR A 172 -11.81 -10.11 2.44
CA THR A 172 -10.69 -9.80 3.34
C THR A 172 -10.05 -8.48 2.97
N HIS A 173 -9.88 -8.14 1.68
CA HIS A 173 -9.44 -6.80 1.27
C HIS A 173 -10.33 -5.71 1.85
N ILE A 174 -11.65 -5.92 1.84
CA ILE A 174 -12.61 -4.97 2.39
C ILE A 174 -12.50 -4.90 3.91
N ARG A 175 -12.44 -6.04 4.59
CA ARG A 175 -12.34 -6.12 6.06
C ARG A 175 -11.08 -5.45 6.60
N ARG A 176 -9.98 -5.62 5.89
CA ARG A 176 -8.65 -5.10 6.27
C ARG A 176 -8.38 -3.69 5.75
N HIS A 177 -9.35 -3.07 5.08
CA HIS A 177 -9.25 -1.73 4.51
C HIS A 177 -8.08 -1.54 3.54
N HIS A 178 -7.64 -2.59 2.84
CA HIS A 178 -6.48 -2.55 1.96
C HIS A 178 -6.60 -1.48 0.87
N LEU A 179 -7.81 -1.28 0.32
CA LEU A 179 -8.04 -0.25 -0.68
C LEU A 179 -7.80 1.16 -0.13
N LEU A 180 -8.24 1.41 1.10
CA LEU A 180 -8.02 2.71 1.75
C LEU A 180 -6.52 2.93 2.02
N LEU A 181 -5.83 1.94 2.55
CA LEU A 181 -4.39 2.00 2.79
C LEU A 181 -3.59 2.22 1.49
N GLN A 182 -3.99 1.57 0.39
CA GLN A 182 -3.41 1.81 -0.92
C GLN A 182 -3.65 3.26 -1.39
N ARG A 183 -4.81 3.88 -1.10
CA ARG A 183 -5.04 5.30 -1.42
C ARG A 183 -4.17 6.24 -0.59
N VAL A 184 -3.96 5.94 0.68
CA VAL A 184 -3.02 6.70 1.50
C VAL A 184 -1.61 6.60 0.91
N TYR A 185 -1.20 5.43 0.48
CA TYR A 185 0.09 5.23 -0.21
C TYR A 185 0.16 6.00 -1.53
N ASP A 186 -0.92 6.03 -2.31
CA ASP A 186 -1.01 6.80 -3.55
C ASP A 186 -0.80 8.32 -3.29
N VAL A 187 -1.32 8.85 -2.18
CA VAL A 187 -1.09 10.24 -1.76
C VAL A 187 0.38 10.46 -1.36
N ALA A 188 0.97 9.55 -0.59
CA ALA A 188 2.39 9.61 -0.26
C ALA A 188 3.26 9.62 -1.53
N CYS A 189 2.97 8.73 -2.50
CA CYS A 189 3.66 8.73 -3.81
C CYS A 189 3.46 10.03 -4.59
N ALA A 190 2.30 10.70 -4.48
CA ALA A 190 2.07 11.98 -5.15
C ALA A 190 2.89 13.11 -4.52
N VAL A 191 3.06 13.11 -3.20
CA VAL A 191 3.90 14.09 -2.48
C VAL A 191 5.39 13.84 -2.77
N HIS A 192 5.79 12.57 -2.80
CA HIS A 192 7.16 12.14 -3.06
C HIS A 192 7.36 11.68 -4.53
N TRP A 193 6.68 12.34 -5.48
CA TRP A 193 6.62 11.91 -6.88
C TRP A 193 7.98 11.76 -7.54
N PHE A 194 8.97 12.54 -7.13
CA PHE A 194 10.34 12.53 -7.61
C PHE A 194 11.17 11.36 -7.04
N ASN A 195 10.68 10.64 -6.02
CA ASN A 195 11.40 9.54 -5.38
C ASN A 195 10.95 8.18 -5.95
N PRO A 196 11.77 7.49 -6.77
CA PRO A 196 11.42 6.19 -7.32
C PRO A 196 11.22 5.11 -6.25
N LEU A 197 11.89 5.25 -5.08
CA LEU A 197 11.75 4.30 -3.98
C LEU A 197 10.34 4.31 -3.40
N ALA A 198 9.66 5.46 -3.35
CA ALA A 198 8.28 5.54 -2.89
C ALA A 198 7.34 4.69 -3.78
N TRP A 199 7.55 4.70 -5.09
CA TRP A 199 6.80 3.90 -6.05
C TRP A 199 7.09 2.41 -5.92
N LEU A 200 8.37 2.03 -5.73
CA LEU A 200 8.77 0.64 -5.50
C LEU A 200 8.18 0.10 -4.19
N CYS A 201 8.21 0.89 -3.12
CA CYS A 201 7.61 0.52 -1.83
C CYS A 201 6.08 0.37 -1.93
N ARG A 202 5.41 1.19 -2.74
CA ARG A 202 3.99 1.06 -3.03
C ARG A 202 3.65 -0.27 -3.72
N GLU A 203 4.46 -0.67 -4.70
CA GLU A 203 4.29 -1.96 -5.37
C GLU A 203 4.50 -3.14 -4.40
N ASP A 204 5.53 -3.05 -3.57
CA ASP A 204 5.80 -4.07 -2.53
C ASP A 204 4.68 -4.12 -1.48
N PHE A 205 4.15 -2.97 -1.07
CA PHE A 205 2.99 -2.88 -0.19
C PHE A 205 1.76 -3.60 -0.76
N ALA A 206 1.49 -3.42 -2.07
CA ALA A 206 0.39 -4.14 -2.72
C ALA A 206 0.59 -5.67 -2.63
N LEU A 207 1.82 -6.16 -2.82
CA LEU A 207 2.15 -7.60 -2.67
C LEU A 207 1.98 -8.09 -1.22
N HIS A 208 2.24 -7.24 -0.23
CA HIS A 208 2.01 -7.57 1.18
C HIS A 208 0.51 -7.63 1.51
N CYS A 209 -0.32 -6.75 0.93
CA CYS A 209 -1.77 -6.83 1.04
C CYS A 209 -2.32 -8.15 0.50
N GLU A 210 -1.83 -8.61 -0.67
CA GLU A 210 -2.20 -9.92 -1.23
C GLU A 210 -1.84 -11.07 -0.27
N ALA A 211 -0.60 -11.07 0.25
CA ALA A 211 -0.15 -12.11 1.17
C ALA A 211 -0.94 -12.11 2.51
N ASP A 212 -1.32 -10.94 3.00
CA ASP A 212 -2.17 -10.78 4.19
C ASP A 212 -3.57 -11.34 3.94
N CYS A 213 -4.17 -11.06 2.76
CA CYS A 213 -5.46 -11.61 2.36
C CYS A 213 -5.43 -13.13 2.22
N ASP A 214 -4.41 -13.68 1.55
CA ASP A 214 -4.25 -15.13 1.42
C ASP A 214 -4.16 -15.81 2.79
N ALA A 215 -3.34 -15.26 3.70
CA ALA A 215 -3.17 -15.81 5.05
C ALA A 215 -4.44 -15.73 5.90
N HIS A 216 -5.26 -14.66 5.75
CA HIS A 216 -6.53 -14.52 6.47
C HIS A 216 -7.63 -15.37 5.87
N ALA A 217 -7.73 -15.44 4.54
CA ALA A 217 -8.70 -16.26 3.85
C ALA A 217 -8.49 -17.75 4.19
N LEU A 218 -7.26 -18.25 4.13
CA LEU A 218 -6.95 -19.63 4.50
C LEU A 218 -7.32 -19.95 5.95
N ARG A 219 -7.08 -19.01 6.89
CA ARG A 219 -7.48 -19.19 8.30
C ARG A 219 -9.00 -19.22 8.47
N SER A 220 -9.73 -18.37 7.75
CA SER A 220 -11.19 -18.30 7.82
C SER A 220 -11.88 -19.49 7.17
N LEU A 221 -11.23 -20.14 6.22
CA LEU A 221 -11.71 -21.32 5.47
C LEU A 221 -11.22 -22.64 6.08
N THR A 222 -10.53 -22.63 7.23
CA THR A 222 -10.04 -23.82 7.89
C THR A 222 -11.19 -24.78 8.18
N GLY A 223 -11.10 -26.02 7.66
CA GLY A 223 -12.14 -27.05 7.77
C GLY A 223 -13.12 -27.12 6.61
N SER A 224 -13.27 -26.06 5.77
CA SER A 224 -14.15 -26.06 4.60
C SER A 224 -13.40 -26.14 3.28
N VAL A 225 -12.19 -25.55 3.20
CA VAL A 225 -11.36 -25.52 1.99
C VAL A 225 -9.92 -25.84 2.36
N THR A 226 -9.32 -26.78 1.65
CA THR A 226 -7.90 -27.12 1.83
C THR A 226 -6.98 -26.09 1.16
N ILE A 227 -5.73 -26.03 1.58
CA ILE A 227 -4.72 -25.15 0.94
C ILE A 227 -4.58 -25.47 -0.56
N GLY A 228 -4.68 -26.77 -0.92
CA GLY A 228 -4.62 -27.20 -2.31
C GLY A 228 -5.82 -26.74 -3.14
N GLU A 229 -7.03 -26.75 -2.58
CA GLU A 229 -8.24 -26.22 -3.23
C GLU A 229 -8.19 -24.71 -3.39
N TYR A 230 -7.72 -24.00 -2.37
CA TYR A 230 -7.47 -22.55 -2.44
C TYR A 230 -6.48 -22.19 -3.55
N ALA A 231 -5.34 -22.90 -3.62
CA ALA A 231 -4.35 -22.70 -4.68
C ALA A 231 -4.92 -22.99 -6.08
N ARG A 232 -5.72 -24.05 -6.22
CA ARG A 232 -6.42 -24.38 -7.47
C ARG A 232 -7.45 -23.33 -7.87
N ALA A 233 -8.15 -22.72 -6.91
CA ALA A 233 -9.10 -21.64 -7.18
C ALA A 233 -8.38 -20.42 -7.78
N ILE A 234 -7.22 -20.04 -7.23
CA ILE A 234 -6.39 -18.95 -7.76
C ILE A 234 -5.87 -19.27 -9.17
N LEU A 235 -5.40 -20.51 -9.39
CA LEU A 235 -4.94 -20.94 -10.73
C LEU A 235 -6.09 -20.90 -11.73
N ARG A 236 -7.26 -21.37 -11.35
CA ARG A 236 -8.42 -21.36 -12.24
C ARG A 236 -8.85 -19.96 -12.62
N LEU A 237 -8.84 -19.03 -11.66
CA LEU A 237 -9.07 -17.60 -11.97
C LEU A 237 -8.05 -17.04 -12.94
N LEU A 238 -6.76 -17.38 -12.77
CA LEU A 238 -5.70 -16.95 -13.68
C LEU A 238 -5.93 -17.50 -15.10
N GLU A 239 -6.27 -18.79 -15.22
CA GLU A 239 -6.58 -19.40 -16.52
C GLU A 239 -7.75 -18.69 -17.21
N LEU A 240 -8.86 -18.44 -16.47
CA LEU A 240 -10.03 -17.77 -16.99
C LEU A 240 -9.73 -16.32 -17.40
N SER A 241 -8.87 -15.61 -16.65
CA SER A 241 -8.40 -14.28 -17.01
C SER A 241 -7.52 -14.31 -18.24
N ALA A 242 -6.55 -15.23 -18.31
CA ALA A 242 -5.62 -15.35 -19.42
C ALA A 242 -6.35 -15.71 -20.75
N CYS A 243 -7.36 -16.55 -20.70
CA CYS A 243 -8.20 -16.88 -21.86
C CYS A 243 -8.94 -15.64 -22.41
N ARG A 244 -9.26 -14.65 -21.56
CA ARG A 244 -9.86 -13.38 -21.97
C ARG A 244 -8.84 -12.40 -22.53
N GLU A 245 -7.68 -12.26 -21.84
CA GLU A 245 -6.59 -11.39 -22.27
C GLU A 245 -6.01 -11.81 -23.61
N ALA A 246 -5.91 -13.11 -23.88
CA ALA A 246 -5.50 -13.63 -25.18
C ALA A 246 -6.43 -13.19 -26.34
N LYS A 247 -7.68 -12.85 -26.01
CA LYS A 247 -8.66 -12.26 -26.94
C LYS A 247 -8.58 -10.74 -27.03
N ALA A 248 -7.97 -10.05 -26.07
CA ALA A 248 -8.06 -8.60 -25.92
C ALA A 248 -6.77 -7.80 -26.13
N ALA A 249 -5.58 -8.26 -25.77
CA ALA A 249 -4.33 -7.54 -26.07
C ALA A 249 -3.05 -8.27 -25.61
N GLN A 250 -2.01 -8.08 -26.37
CA GLN A 250 -0.64 -8.56 -26.15
C GLN A 250 0.07 -7.75 -25.05
N GLY A 251 0.70 -8.40 -24.07
CA GLY A 251 1.78 -7.83 -23.27
C GLY A 251 1.66 -7.82 -21.74
N LEU A 252 0.49 -7.86 -21.13
CA LEU A 252 0.31 -7.84 -19.66
C LEU A 252 0.39 -9.22 -18.99
N GLY A 253 0.24 -10.29 -19.75
CA GLY A 253 0.16 -11.68 -19.22
C GLY A 253 1.40 -12.14 -18.44
N ALA A 254 2.61 -11.74 -18.86
CA ALA A 254 3.85 -12.19 -18.22
C ALA A 254 4.00 -11.65 -16.78
N LEU A 255 3.65 -10.38 -16.54
CA LEU A 255 3.73 -9.76 -15.20
C LEU A 255 2.67 -10.34 -14.27
N THR A 256 1.45 -10.56 -14.76
CA THR A 256 0.36 -11.19 -14.01
C THR A 256 0.74 -12.62 -13.64
N PHE A 257 1.30 -13.39 -14.58
CA PHE A 257 1.82 -14.74 -14.32
C PHE A 257 2.92 -14.76 -13.25
N LEU A 258 3.91 -13.88 -13.33
CA LEU A 258 4.98 -13.80 -12.34
C LEU A 258 4.47 -13.41 -10.95
N ARG A 259 3.50 -12.49 -10.85
CA ARG A 259 2.86 -12.13 -9.58
C ARG A 259 2.11 -13.32 -9.00
N THR A 260 1.32 -14.02 -9.80
CA THR A 260 0.58 -15.21 -9.37
C THR A 260 1.50 -16.36 -8.98
N LYS A 261 2.57 -16.63 -9.72
CA LYS A 261 3.60 -17.60 -9.36
C LYS A 261 4.22 -17.30 -7.99
N ARG A 262 4.56 -16.05 -7.71
CA ARG A 262 5.06 -15.62 -6.40
C ARG A 262 4.02 -15.80 -5.30
N ARG A 263 2.76 -15.49 -5.58
CA ARG A 263 1.63 -15.67 -4.66
C ARG A 263 1.44 -17.15 -4.30
N LEU A 264 1.39 -18.03 -5.29
CA LEU A 264 1.27 -19.48 -5.09
C LEU A 264 2.46 -20.06 -4.30
N GLY A 265 3.68 -19.63 -4.62
CA GLY A 265 4.86 -20.05 -3.88
C GLY A 265 4.80 -19.65 -2.39
N ARG A 266 4.18 -18.52 -2.05
CA ARG A 266 3.96 -18.09 -0.66
C ARG A 266 2.86 -18.89 0.05
N ILE A 267 1.75 -19.18 -0.64
CA ILE A 267 0.63 -19.96 -0.10
C ILE A 267 1.08 -21.40 0.25
N LEU A 268 1.89 -21.98 -0.61
CA LEU A 268 2.40 -23.35 -0.44
C LEU A 268 3.63 -23.43 0.49
N ALA A 269 4.25 -22.29 0.79
CA ALA A 269 5.41 -22.25 1.69
C ALA A 269 4.97 -22.49 3.15
N LYS A 270 5.79 -23.24 3.90
CA LYS A 270 5.59 -23.41 5.35
C LYS A 270 5.66 -22.03 6.04
N PRO A 271 4.85 -21.77 7.08
CA PRO A 271 4.90 -20.52 7.82
C PRO A 271 6.31 -20.28 8.38
N ALA A 272 6.72 -18.99 8.41
CA ALA A 272 8.03 -18.63 8.96
C ALA A 272 8.14 -19.06 10.42
N PRO A 273 9.24 -19.71 10.82
CA PRO A 273 9.47 -20.01 12.22
C PRO A 273 9.49 -18.71 13.03
N TRP A 274 9.03 -18.79 14.27
CA TRP A 274 8.91 -17.60 15.14
C TRP A 274 10.22 -16.81 15.28
N LYS A 275 11.38 -17.50 15.22
CA LYS A 275 12.71 -16.90 15.25
C LYS A 275 12.96 -15.92 14.11
N GLU A 276 12.53 -16.24 12.88
CA GLU A 276 12.66 -15.34 11.72
C GLU A 276 11.76 -14.10 11.86
N ARG A 277 10.57 -14.25 12.46
CA ARG A 277 9.67 -13.13 12.74
C ARG A 277 10.25 -12.18 13.79
N LEU A 278 10.85 -12.73 14.85
CA LEU A 278 11.54 -11.95 15.87
C LEU A 278 12.77 -11.24 15.30
N LEU A 279 13.54 -11.91 14.45
CA LEU A 279 14.70 -11.31 13.78
C LEU A 279 14.26 -10.13 12.91
N ALA A 280 13.21 -10.31 12.08
CA ALA A 280 12.68 -9.24 11.24
C ALA A 280 12.16 -8.05 12.07
N ALA A 281 11.45 -8.31 13.16
CA ALA A 281 10.99 -7.27 14.09
C ALA A 281 12.15 -6.56 14.76
N GLY A 282 13.16 -7.31 15.25
CA GLY A 282 14.36 -6.75 15.86
C GLY A 282 15.14 -5.86 14.90
N LEU A 283 15.35 -6.30 13.66
CA LEU A 283 16.01 -5.50 12.62
C LEU A 283 15.23 -4.23 12.28
N ALA A 284 13.90 -4.30 12.25
CA ALA A 284 13.05 -3.12 12.03
C ALA A 284 13.21 -2.10 13.17
N VAL A 285 13.16 -2.57 14.42
CA VAL A 285 13.35 -1.72 15.60
C VAL A 285 14.76 -1.12 15.60
N LEU A 286 15.80 -1.92 15.35
CA LEU A 286 17.18 -1.43 15.27
C LEU A 286 17.36 -0.37 14.19
N LEU A 287 16.72 -0.55 13.02
CA LEU A 287 16.76 0.45 11.96
C LEU A 287 16.11 1.76 12.39
N VAL A 288 14.93 1.71 13.01
CA VAL A 288 14.24 2.90 13.53
C VAL A 288 15.10 3.60 14.58
N LEU A 289 15.67 2.84 15.52
CA LEU A 289 16.57 3.38 16.54
C LEU A 289 17.85 3.98 15.95
N ALA A 290 18.45 3.33 14.95
CA ALA A 290 19.64 3.86 14.26
C ALA A 290 19.35 5.16 13.51
N LEU A 291 18.20 5.26 12.86
CA LEU A 291 17.74 6.49 12.22
C LEU A 291 17.50 7.60 13.26
N ALA A 292 16.84 7.27 14.38
CA ALA A 292 16.61 8.18 15.48
C ALA A 292 17.93 8.69 16.08
N PHE A 293 18.85 7.77 16.36
CA PHE A 293 20.16 8.09 16.90
C PHE A 293 20.99 8.96 15.94
N SER A 294 21.03 8.62 14.65
CA SER A 294 21.80 9.37 13.67
C SER A 294 21.32 10.82 13.52
N ALA A 295 20.01 11.05 13.63
CA ALA A 295 19.46 12.39 13.55
C ALA A 295 19.74 13.19 14.83
N GLU A 296 19.62 12.57 16.00
CA GLU A 296 19.95 13.23 17.27
C GLU A 296 21.44 13.56 17.34
N PHE A 297 22.30 12.64 16.92
CA PHE A 297 23.75 12.86 16.81
C PHE A 297 24.09 14.03 15.86
N SER A 298 23.45 14.07 14.69
CA SER A 298 23.62 15.15 13.72
C SER A 298 23.18 16.49 14.30
N ARG A 299 22.08 16.52 15.04
CA ARG A 299 21.58 17.72 15.72
C ARG A 299 22.59 18.28 16.70
N GLN A 300 23.19 17.43 17.52
CA GLN A 300 24.11 17.84 18.59
C GLN A 300 25.47 18.31 18.06
N HIS A 301 25.95 17.71 16.99
CA HIS A 301 27.34 17.93 16.53
C HIS A 301 27.44 18.91 15.35
N PHE A 302 26.46 18.95 14.47
CA PHE A 302 26.55 19.76 13.26
C PHE A 302 25.74 21.06 13.29
N TYR A 303 24.81 21.20 14.25
CA TYR A 303 23.96 22.38 14.37
C TYR A 303 23.81 22.81 15.82
N PRO A 304 24.89 23.36 16.46
CA PRO A 304 24.75 23.96 17.78
C PRO A 304 23.78 25.14 17.68
N TYR A 305 22.77 25.18 18.54
CA TYR A 305 21.87 26.31 18.62
C TYR A 305 22.67 27.58 18.90
N PRO A 306 22.50 28.66 18.16
CA PRO A 306 22.83 29.96 18.68
C PRO A 306 21.96 30.17 19.92
N ALA A 307 22.63 30.29 21.08
CA ALA A 307 21.93 30.69 22.29
C ALA A 307 21.25 32.04 21.95
N TYR A 308 19.92 32.10 21.95
CA TYR A 308 19.23 33.35 21.98
C TYR A 308 19.62 34.00 23.33
N SER A 309 20.58 34.88 23.30
CA SER A 309 20.75 35.86 24.37
C SER A 309 19.45 36.70 24.32
N VAL A 310 18.54 36.43 25.21
CA VAL A 310 17.50 37.37 25.57
C VAL A 310 18.28 38.58 26.11
N GLY A 311 18.47 39.56 25.26
CA GLY A 311 19.00 40.86 25.68
C GLY A 311 18.01 41.42 26.67
N THR A 312 18.33 41.31 27.93
CA THR A 312 17.80 42.18 28.95
C THR A 312 18.30 43.57 28.60
N GLU A 313 17.52 44.34 27.81
CA GLU A 313 17.62 45.76 27.85
C GLU A 313 17.25 46.20 29.26
N SER A 314 18.25 46.24 30.11
CA SER A 314 18.18 47.01 31.34
C SER A 314 18.14 48.48 30.92
N GLY A 315 16.97 49.05 31.08
CA GLY A 315 16.84 50.52 31.03
C GLY A 315 17.81 51.17 32.02
N ALA A 316 18.53 52.13 31.53
CA ALA A 316 19.16 53.16 32.37
C ALA A 316 19.07 54.47 31.64
N GLN A 317 18.25 55.35 32.24
CA GLN A 317 18.23 56.80 32.31
C GLN A 317 18.36 57.55 30.99
#